data_6fd18b7209bc6d2edf0566994905c785
#
_entry.id   6fd18b7209bc6d2edf0566994905c785
#
_cell.length_a   1.000
_cell.length_b   1.000
_cell.length_c   1.000
_cell.angle_alpha   90.00
_cell.angle_beta   90.00
_cell.angle_gamma   90.00
#
_symmetry.space_group_name_H-M   'P 1'
#
loop_
_entity.id
_entity.type
_entity.pdbx_description
1 polymer ?
#
loop_
_entity_poly.entity_id
_entity_poly.type
_entity_poly.pdbx_seq_one_letter_code
_entity_poly.pdbx_strand_id
1 'polypeptide(L)'
;MEIVEPVLFGNKEKMKLLADSMGVTLDVEIINTEDPIEASRMAVESVAKDDAGILMKGMVKTGELMSIFLRKEYNLRTERILSAVSVHEVPTYQKLIVISDGGMVISPNLQQRIDIVENAVFVAHALGIEKPRVALLGTGKEDSLTAEMIILSKMFQHRSDCIVDGPITLDFALSKEAGFSDVLIVPHIEAGNILSKALVYFSHGKAAIVVAGSRVPIILTSRADGEETRFLSILLGVLIAQNGVRSNV
;
A
#
# COMPACT_ATOMS: atom_id res chain seq x y z
N MET A 1 -8.57 13.39 19.73
CA MET A 1 -9.29 13.15 18.45
C MET A 1 -9.08 11.68 18.13
N GLU A 2 -10.13 10.89 18.15
CA GLU A 2 -10.11 9.49 17.81
C GLU A 2 -10.03 9.36 16.28
N ILE A 3 -9.07 8.61 15.77
CA ILE A 3 -8.82 8.50 14.33
C ILE A 3 -9.43 7.21 13.79
N VAL A 4 -9.34 6.15 14.58
CA VAL A 4 -9.91 4.82 14.31
C VAL A 4 -10.41 4.20 15.61
N GLU A 5 -11.40 3.34 15.51
CA GLU A 5 -11.85 2.46 16.57
C GLU A 5 -11.33 1.04 16.21
N PRO A 6 -10.30 0.55 16.90
CA PRO A 6 -9.71 -0.74 16.57
C PRO A 6 -10.51 -1.89 17.20
N VAL A 7 -10.76 -2.94 16.40
CA VAL A 7 -11.26 -4.23 16.88
C VAL A 7 -10.16 -5.27 16.71
N LEU A 8 -9.77 -5.94 17.79
CA LEU A 8 -8.70 -6.93 17.78
C LEU A 8 -9.27 -8.35 17.77
N PHE A 9 -8.72 -9.19 16.90
CA PHE A 9 -9.09 -10.59 16.75
C PHE A 9 -7.94 -11.49 17.21
N GLY A 10 -8.15 -12.35 18.21
CA GLY A 10 -7.12 -13.29 18.70
C GLY A 10 -7.20 -13.56 20.18
N ASN A 11 -6.13 -14.14 20.74
CA ASN A 11 -6.09 -14.54 22.15
C ASN A 11 -6.05 -13.34 23.09
N LYS A 12 -7.17 -13.09 23.76
CA LYS A 12 -7.38 -11.92 24.64
C LYS A 12 -6.41 -11.90 25.83
N GLU A 13 -6.10 -13.05 26.41
CA GLU A 13 -5.20 -13.12 27.56
C GLU A 13 -3.77 -12.75 27.15
N LYS A 14 -3.29 -13.29 26.02
CA LYS A 14 -1.96 -12.95 25.49
C LYS A 14 -1.85 -11.48 25.12
N MET A 15 -2.90 -10.89 24.55
CA MET A 15 -2.94 -9.46 24.20
C MET A 15 -2.87 -8.60 25.46
N LYS A 16 -3.63 -8.94 26.50
CA LYS A 16 -3.58 -8.22 27.78
C LYS A 16 -2.22 -8.32 28.46
N LEU A 17 -1.65 -9.52 28.54
CA LEU A 17 -0.31 -9.72 29.10
C LEU A 17 0.76 -8.90 28.36
N LEU A 18 0.66 -8.83 27.02
CA LEU A 18 1.58 -8.01 26.22
C LEU A 18 1.37 -6.51 26.50
N ALA A 19 0.15 -6.02 26.53
CA ALA A 19 -0.17 -4.64 26.85
C ALA A 19 0.34 -4.24 28.24
N ASP A 20 0.09 -5.08 29.25
CA ASP A 20 0.59 -4.88 30.60
C ASP A 20 2.12 -4.81 30.65
N SER A 21 2.81 -5.68 29.90
CA SER A 21 4.27 -5.68 29.82
C SER A 21 4.85 -4.41 29.16
N MET A 22 4.05 -3.74 28.34
CA MET A 22 4.39 -2.49 27.67
C MET A 22 3.90 -1.26 28.43
N GLY A 23 3.18 -1.43 29.54
CA GLY A 23 2.57 -0.33 30.29
C GLY A 23 1.42 0.36 29.54
N VAL A 24 0.76 -0.34 28.61
CA VAL A 24 -0.32 0.21 27.77
C VAL A 24 -1.66 -0.31 28.29
N THR A 25 -2.62 0.59 28.51
CA THR A 25 -4.01 0.21 28.79
C THR A 25 -4.68 -0.21 27.48
N LEU A 26 -5.20 -1.43 27.45
CA LEU A 26 -5.89 -1.99 26.27
C LEU A 26 -7.42 -1.80 26.47
N ASP A 27 -7.90 -0.61 26.11
CA ASP A 27 -9.33 -0.25 26.16
C ASP A 27 -9.92 -0.26 24.74
N VAL A 28 -9.99 -1.47 24.16
CA VAL A 28 -10.50 -1.71 22.81
C VAL A 28 -11.29 -3.01 22.77
N GLU A 29 -12.18 -3.15 21.81
CA GLU A 29 -12.91 -4.40 21.61
C GLU A 29 -11.95 -5.53 21.21
N ILE A 30 -12.09 -6.68 21.88
CA ILE A 30 -11.31 -7.89 21.59
C ILE A 30 -12.26 -9.05 21.37
N ILE A 31 -12.27 -9.55 20.14
CA ILE A 31 -12.97 -10.78 19.76
C ILE A 31 -12.02 -11.95 20.02
N ASN A 32 -12.29 -12.70 21.11
CA ASN A 32 -11.39 -13.74 21.61
C ASN A 32 -11.45 -15.01 20.75
N THR A 33 -10.30 -15.48 20.31
CA THR A 33 -10.09 -16.81 19.71
C THR A 33 -8.66 -17.27 19.91
N GLU A 34 -8.47 -18.57 20.12
CA GLU A 34 -7.14 -19.18 20.32
C GLU A 34 -6.45 -19.48 18.97
N ASP A 35 -7.21 -19.66 17.91
CA ASP A 35 -6.69 -20.04 16.59
C ASP A 35 -6.42 -18.77 15.74
N PRO A 36 -5.15 -18.53 15.31
CA PRO A 36 -4.79 -17.39 14.46
C PRO A 36 -5.48 -17.41 13.08
N ILE A 37 -5.82 -18.59 12.56
CA ILE A 37 -6.54 -18.73 11.29
C ILE A 37 -7.99 -18.30 11.45
N GLU A 38 -8.63 -18.72 12.54
CA GLU A 38 -9.97 -18.28 12.87
C GLU A 38 -10.01 -16.77 13.15
N ALA A 39 -9.03 -16.21 13.87
CA ALA A 39 -8.89 -14.77 14.05
C ALA A 39 -8.83 -14.03 12.70
N SER A 40 -8.03 -14.56 11.78
CA SER A 40 -7.92 -13.99 10.43
C SER A 40 -9.24 -14.07 9.65
N ARG A 41 -9.97 -15.20 9.78
CA ARG A 41 -11.26 -15.39 9.12
C ARG A 41 -12.29 -14.37 9.64
N MET A 42 -12.41 -14.23 10.96
CA MET A 42 -13.33 -13.29 11.60
C MET A 42 -13.03 -11.83 11.23
N ALA A 43 -11.74 -11.45 11.19
CA ALA A 43 -11.32 -10.12 10.77
C ALA A 43 -11.66 -9.84 9.29
N VAL A 44 -11.46 -10.83 8.40
CA VAL A 44 -11.84 -10.72 6.99
C VAL A 44 -13.37 -10.65 6.83
N GLU A 45 -14.12 -11.41 7.60
CA GLU A 45 -15.59 -11.32 7.58
C GLU A 45 -16.11 -9.95 8.02
N SER A 46 -15.48 -9.32 9.02
CA SER A 46 -15.85 -7.99 9.48
C SER A 46 -15.73 -6.94 8.36
N VAL A 47 -14.61 -6.95 7.60
CA VAL A 47 -14.47 -6.02 6.46
C VAL A 47 -15.35 -6.42 5.27
N ALA A 48 -15.67 -7.69 5.10
CA ALA A 48 -16.57 -8.16 4.03
C ALA A 48 -18.02 -7.75 4.27
N LYS A 49 -18.43 -7.59 5.53
CA LYS A 49 -19.77 -7.14 5.95
C LYS A 49 -19.89 -5.63 6.11
N ASP A 50 -18.82 -4.89 5.78
CA ASP A 50 -18.72 -3.45 5.99
C ASP A 50 -18.79 -3.01 7.47
N ASP A 51 -18.54 -3.94 8.43
CA ASP A 51 -18.44 -3.63 9.87
C ASP A 51 -17.13 -2.91 10.18
N ALA A 52 -16.11 -3.08 9.34
CA ALA A 52 -14.83 -2.36 9.40
C ALA A 52 -14.36 -1.91 8.00
N GLY A 53 -13.75 -0.74 7.92
CA GLY A 53 -13.29 -0.15 6.66
C GLY A 53 -11.84 -0.46 6.29
N ILE A 54 -11.06 -1.07 7.19
CA ILE A 54 -9.62 -1.32 7.03
C ILE A 54 -9.29 -2.67 7.63
N LEU A 55 -8.49 -3.46 6.92
CA LEU A 55 -7.92 -4.70 7.47
C LEU A 55 -6.43 -4.51 7.80
N MET A 56 -6.02 -4.74 9.04
CA MET A 56 -4.61 -4.70 9.43
C MET A 56 -4.13 -6.07 9.88
N LYS A 57 -3.00 -6.51 9.33
CA LYS A 57 -2.35 -7.76 9.72
C LYS A 57 -1.63 -7.61 11.08
N GLY A 58 -1.94 -8.51 12.00
CA GLY A 58 -1.18 -8.71 13.23
C GLY A 58 -0.04 -9.73 13.07
N MET A 59 0.04 -10.68 13.99
CA MET A 59 1.13 -11.67 14.06
C MET A 59 0.97 -12.88 13.11
N VAL A 60 -0.12 -12.96 12.34
CA VAL A 60 -0.35 -14.01 11.36
C VAL A 60 0.60 -13.88 10.17
N LYS A 61 0.89 -15.00 9.47
CA LYS A 61 1.66 -14.95 8.21
C LYS A 61 0.85 -14.27 7.10
N THR A 62 1.53 -13.44 6.30
CA THR A 62 0.89 -12.72 5.20
C THR A 62 0.14 -13.65 4.25
N GLY A 63 0.76 -14.76 3.84
CA GLY A 63 0.13 -15.73 2.93
C GLY A 63 -1.13 -16.38 3.52
N GLU A 64 -1.18 -16.64 4.82
CA GLU A 64 -2.35 -17.20 5.50
C GLU A 64 -3.52 -16.20 5.47
N LEU A 65 -3.29 -14.96 5.90
CA LEU A 65 -4.30 -13.90 5.84
C LEU A 65 -4.79 -13.66 4.41
N MET A 66 -3.87 -13.53 3.45
CA MET A 66 -4.22 -13.26 2.06
C MET A 66 -4.97 -14.41 1.40
N SER A 67 -4.67 -15.68 1.76
CA SER A 67 -5.40 -16.85 1.26
C SER A 67 -6.87 -16.84 1.69
N ILE A 68 -7.18 -16.29 2.87
CA ILE A 68 -8.55 -16.11 3.35
C ILE A 68 -9.18 -14.90 2.67
N PHE A 69 -8.50 -13.75 2.68
CA PHE A 69 -9.00 -12.49 2.11
C PHE A 69 -9.43 -12.63 0.64
N LEU A 70 -8.68 -13.40 -0.14
CA LEU A 70 -8.91 -13.56 -1.58
C LEU A 70 -10.01 -14.58 -1.93
N ARG A 71 -10.67 -15.22 -0.95
CA ARG A 71 -11.77 -16.14 -1.22
C ARG A 71 -12.95 -15.40 -1.85
N LYS A 72 -13.55 -16.02 -2.85
CA LYS A 72 -14.66 -15.42 -3.62
C LYS A 72 -15.88 -15.09 -2.75
N GLU A 73 -16.11 -15.87 -1.70
CA GLU A 73 -17.25 -15.73 -0.78
C GLU A 73 -17.29 -14.38 -0.07
N TYR A 74 -16.11 -13.75 0.16
CA TYR A 74 -16.03 -12.45 0.83
C TYR A 74 -16.24 -11.25 -0.11
N ASN A 75 -16.20 -11.45 -1.42
CA ASN A 75 -16.40 -10.40 -2.43
C ASN A 75 -15.53 -9.15 -2.20
N LEU A 76 -14.30 -9.33 -1.72
CA LEU A 76 -13.36 -8.24 -1.43
C LEU A 76 -12.44 -7.89 -2.61
N ARG A 77 -12.41 -8.76 -3.63
CA ARG A 77 -11.62 -8.57 -4.84
C ARG A 77 -12.29 -7.55 -5.75
N THR A 78 -11.47 -6.78 -6.46
CA THR A 78 -11.89 -5.96 -7.61
C THR A 78 -11.38 -6.60 -8.91
N GLU A 79 -11.51 -5.90 -10.02
CA GLU A 79 -10.92 -6.31 -11.30
C GLU A 79 -9.40 -6.12 -11.32
N ARG A 80 -8.86 -5.25 -10.46
CA ARG A 80 -7.43 -4.99 -10.34
C ARG A 80 -6.73 -6.02 -9.46
N ILE A 81 -5.47 -6.28 -9.76
CA ILE A 81 -4.61 -7.05 -8.85
C ILE A 81 -4.30 -6.25 -7.58
N LEU A 82 -3.90 -6.96 -6.54
CA LEU A 82 -3.37 -6.34 -5.33
C LEU A 82 -1.92 -5.91 -5.56
N SER A 83 -1.58 -4.69 -5.19
CA SER A 83 -0.20 -4.18 -5.20
C SER A 83 0.14 -3.44 -3.92
N ALA A 84 1.39 -3.54 -3.49
CA ALA A 84 1.90 -2.81 -2.33
C ALA A 84 2.25 -1.39 -2.76
N VAL A 85 1.64 -0.42 -2.10
CA VAL A 85 1.92 1.00 -2.28
C VAL A 85 2.52 1.54 -1.00
N SER A 86 3.74 2.06 -1.08
CA SER A 86 4.40 2.75 0.03
C SER A 86 4.49 4.24 -0.24
N VAL A 87 4.19 5.03 0.78
CA VAL A 87 4.27 6.49 0.75
C VAL A 87 5.42 6.91 1.67
N HIS A 88 6.32 7.74 1.15
CA HIS A 88 7.52 8.16 1.88
C HIS A 88 7.56 9.68 2.03
N GLU A 89 7.87 10.14 3.24
CA GLU A 89 8.35 11.49 3.53
C GLU A 89 9.86 11.44 3.66
N VAL A 90 10.57 12.10 2.75
CA VAL A 90 12.04 12.10 2.73
C VAL A 90 12.53 13.53 3.01
N PRO A 91 13.37 13.77 4.04
CA PRO A 91 13.77 15.13 4.45
C PRO A 91 14.40 15.98 3.35
N THR A 92 15.01 15.34 2.37
CA THR A 92 15.71 16.01 1.25
C THR A 92 14.86 16.13 -0.01
N TYR A 93 13.59 15.67 0.03
CA TYR A 93 12.68 15.77 -1.09
C TYR A 93 11.43 16.56 -0.70
N GLN A 94 11.00 17.46 -1.58
CA GLN A 94 9.98 18.47 -1.26
C GLN A 94 8.53 17.98 -1.25
N LYS A 95 8.29 16.72 -1.64
CA LYS A 95 6.97 16.11 -1.76
C LYS A 95 6.97 14.75 -1.09
N LEU A 96 5.77 14.21 -0.83
CA LEU A 96 5.64 12.78 -0.60
C LEU A 96 5.99 12.00 -1.87
N ILE A 97 6.64 10.85 -1.70
CA ILE A 97 6.96 9.93 -2.78
C ILE A 97 6.14 8.67 -2.61
N VAL A 98 5.36 8.32 -3.62
CA VAL A 98 4.62 7.05 -3.67
C VAL A 98 5.44 6.05 -4.48
N ILE A 99 5.69 4.86 -3.96
CA ILE A 99 6.46 3.79 -4.63
C ILE A 99 5.59 2.54 -4.73
N SER A 100 5.52 1.91 -5.92
CA SER A 100 4.82 0.66 -6.19
C SER A 100 5.47 -0.12 -7.34
N ASP A 101 5.52 -1.46 -7.35
CA ASP A 101 5.20 -2.38 -6.28
C ASP A 101 6.49 -2.87 -5.61
N GLY A 102 6.55 -2.76 -4.31
CA GLY A 102 7.73 -3.21 -3.53
C GLY A 102 7.43 -4.40 -2.61
N GLY A 103 6.27 -5.08 -2.75
CA GLY A 103 5.89 -6.08 -1.76
C GLY A 103 4.89 -7.18 -2.18
N MET A 104 4.25 -7.12 -3.34
CA MET A 104 3.20 -8.07 -3.73
C MET A 104 3.48 -8.80 -5.04
N VAL A 105 3.87 -8.09 -6.10
CA VAL A 105 4.03 -8.66 -7.44
C VAL A 105 5.50 -8.74 -7.80
N ILE A 106 6.04 -9.96 -7.91
CA ILE A 106 7.47 -10.20 -8.09
C ILE A 106 7.95 -9.63 -9.43
N SER A 107 7.32 -10.06 -10.53
CA SER A 107 7.69 -9.66 -11.89
C SER A 107 6.41 -9.40 -12.69
N PRO A 108 5.85 -8.19 -12.63
CA PRO A 108 4.59 -7.89 -13.25
C PRO A 108 4.66 -7.90 -14.78
N ASN A 109 3.67 -8.50 -15.42
CA ASN A 109 3.43 -8.36 -16.86
C ASN A 109 2.75 -7.01 -17.17
N LEU A 110 2.55 -6.69 -18.45
CA LEU A 110 1.98 -5.41 -18.88
C LEU A 110 0.61 -5.13 -18.22
N GLN A 111 -0.31 -6.09 -18.20
CA GLN A 111 -1.63 -5.90 -17.57
C GLN A 111 -1.51 -5.65 -16.06
N GLN A 112 -0.66 -6.40 -15.39
CA GLN A 112 -0.39 -6.19 -13.96
C GLN A 112 0.26 -4.82 -13.69
N ARG A 113 1.11 -4.32 -14.61
CA ARG A 113 1.68 -2.95 -14.50
C ARG A 113 0.63 -1.87 -14.64
N ILE A 114 -0.38 -2.06 -15.52
CA ILE A 114 -1.53 -1.14 -15.60
C ILE A 114 -2.22 -1.05 -14.24
N ASP A 115 -2.55 -2.19 -13.65
CA ASP A 115 -3.23 -2.24 -12.36
C ASP A 115 -2.38 -1.62 -11.22
N ILE A 116 -1.06 -1.84 -11.25
CA ILE A 116 -0.11 -1.24 -10.29
C ILE A 116 -0.12 0.30 -10.42
N VAL A 117 -0.09 0.83 -11.65
CA VAL A 117 -0.20 2.28 -11.89
C VAL A 117 -1.52 2.81 -11.37
N GLU A 118 -2.64 2.16 -11.71
CA GLU A 118 -3.98 2.56 -11.26
C GLU A 118 -4.10 2.58 -9.72
N ASN A 119 -3.56 1.56 -9.05
CA ASN A 119 -3.56 1.50 -7.59
C ASN A 119 -2.70 2.61 -6.98
N ALA A 120 -1.54 2.91 -7.55
CA ALA A 120 -0.65 3.96 -7.06
C ALA A 120 -1.25 5.36 -7.29
N VAL A 121 -1.88 5.60 -8.45
CA VAL A 121 -2.61 6.84 -8.76
C VAL A 121 -3.79 7.02 -7.79
N PHE A 122 -4.55 5.95 -7.52
CA PHE A 122 -5.65 5.99 -6.55
C PHE A 122 -5.15 6.40 -5.14
N VAL A 123 -4.02 5.85 -4.69
CA VAL A 123 -3.42 6.23 -3.39
C VAL A 123 -2.93 7.68 -3.42
N ALA A 124 -2.33 8.14 -4.53
CA ALA A 124 -1.90 9.52 -4.68
C ALA A 124 -3.10 10.50 -4.61
N HIS A 125 -4.23 10.15 -5.24
CA HIS A 125 -5.46 10.94 -5.12
C HIS A 125 -5.99 10.97 -3.67
N ALA A 126 -5.93 9.86 -2.94
CA ALA A 126 -6.31 9.82 -1.54
C ALA A 126 -5.45 10.74 -0.65
N LEU A 127 -4.19 10.98 -1.06
CA LEU A 127 -3.29 11.96 -0.43
C LEU A 127 -3.56 13.42 -0.85
N GLY A 128 -4.55 13.67 -1.70
CA GLY A 128 -4.90 15.01 -2.18
C GLY A 128 -4.09 15.49 -3.40
N ILE A 129 -3.34 14.61 -4.08
CA ILE A 129 -2.61 14.94 -5.29
C ILE A 129 -3.56 14.79 -6.47
N GLU A 130 -4.15 15.89 -6.94
CA GLU A 130 -5.21 15.86 -7.99
C GLU A 130 -4.71 15.29 -9.32
N LYS A 131 -3.46 15.55 -9.70
CA LYS A 131 -2.87 15.10 -10.96
C LYS A 131 -1.45 14.60 -10.74
N PRO A 132 -1.27 13.40 -10.18
CA PRO A 132 0.05 12.86 -9.86
C PRO A 132 0.90 12.64 -11.12
N ARG A 133 2.19 12.99 -11.01
CA ARG A 133 3.22 12.64 -11.99
C ARG A 133 3.78 11.28 -11.65
N VAL A 134 3.56 10.35 -12.56
CA VAL A 134 3.96 8.94 -12.43
C VAL A 134 5.16 8.68 -13.32
N ALA A 135 6.28 8.29 -12.73
CA ALA A 135 7.47 7.86 -13.43
C ALA A 135 7.54 6.33 -13.50
N LEU A 136 7.54 5.77 -14.70
CA LEU A 136 7.83 4.35 -14.93
C LEU A 136 9.34 4.18 -14.94
N LEU A 137 9.91 3.65 -13.85
CA LEU A 137 11.36 3.58 -13.67
C LEU A 137 11.99 2.50 -14.55
N GLY A 138 12.99 2.91 -15.31
CA GLY A 138 13.74 2.03 -16.19
C GLY A 138 15.05 2.67 -16.65
N THR A 139 15.93 1.90 -17.27
CA THR A 139 17.24 2.38 -17.76
C THR A 139 17.17 2.97 -19.16
N GLY A 140 16.04 2.84 -19.87
CA GLY A 140 15.90 3.23 -21.26
C GLY A 140 16.71 2.41 -22.26
N LYS A 141 17.34 1.31 -21.83
CA LYS A 141 18.05 0.40 -22.75
C LYS A 141 17.04 -0.40 -23.56
N GLU A 142 17.45 -0.82 -24.76
CA GLU A 142 16.60 -1.63 -25.65
C GLU A 142 16.40 -3.04 -25.09
N ASP A 143 15.29 -3.25 -24.34
CA ASP A 143 14.87 -4.51 -23.82
C ASP A 143 13.32 -4.60 -23.79
N SER A 144 12.80 -5.77 -23.44
CA SER A 144 11.35 -6.01 -23.38
C SER A 144 10.65 -5.12 -22.34
N LEU A 145 11.30 -4.85 -21.22
CA LEU A 145 10.75 -3.99 -20.16
C LEU A 145 10.61 -2.54 -20.63
N THR A 146 11.62 -2.01 -21.31
CA THR A 146 11.58 -0.67 -21.93
C THR A 146 10.43 -0.57 -22.92
N ALA A 147 10.23 -1.59 -23.77
CA ALA A 147 9.12 -1.62 -24.73
C ALA A 147 7.75 -1.63 -24.00
N GLU A 148 7.60 -2.42 -22.96
CA GLU A 148 6.38 -2.45 -22.14
C GLU A 148 6.09 -1.08 -21.49
N MET A 149 7.12 -0.41 -20.94
CA MET A 149 6.96 0.91 -20.31
C MET A 149 6.58 2.01 -21.32
N ILE A 150 7.09 1.96 -22.56
CA ILE A 150 6.68 2.85 -23.63
C ILE A 150 5.21 2.62 -24.01
N ILE A 151 4.78 1.36 -24.11
CA ILE A 151 3.37 1.03 -24.36
C ILE A 151 2.50 1.55 -23.21
N LEU A 152 2.91 1.29 -21.99
CA LEU A 152 2.18 1.70 -20.78
C LEU A 152 2.01 3.23 -20.72
N SER A 153 3.08 4.01 -20.93
CA SER A 153 2.98 5.48 -20.93
C SER A 153 2.04 6.00 -22.01
N LYS A 154 2.04 5.38 -23.20
CA LYS A 154 1.09 5.71 -24.28
C LYS A 154 -0.36 5.37 -23.95
N MET A 155 -0.62 4.29 -23.20
CA MET A 155 -1.97 3.94 -22.78
C MET A 155 -2.56 4.99 -21.83
N PHE A 156 -1.74 5.64 -21.02
CA PHE A 156 -2.15 6.69 -20.09
C PHE A 156 -2.08 8.11 -20.66
N GLN A 157 -1.58 8.34 -21.88
CA GLN A 157 -1.32 9.68 -22.43
C GLN A 157 -2.55 10.59 -22.52
N HIS A 158 -3.76 10.03 -22.60
CA HIS A 158 -5.02 10.78 -22.70
C HIS A 158 -5.76 10.93 -21.36
N ARG A 159 -5.16 10.48 -20.28
CA ARG A 159 -5.72 10.62 -18.93
C ARG A 159 -5.63 12.08 -18.47
N SER A 160 -6.71 12.61 -17.93
CA SER A 160 -6.74 13.98 -17.40
C SER A 160 -6.32 14.06 -15.93
N ASP A 161 -6.44 12.94 -15.22
CA ASP A 161 -6.28 12.80 -13.78
C ASP A 161 -4.86 12.37 -13.33
N CYS A 162 -3.97 12.03 -14.27
CA CYS A 162 -2.56 11.73 -14.00
C CYS A 162 -1.69 12.03 -15.21
N ILE A 163 -0.37 12.07 -15.02
CA ILE A 163 0.64 12.16 -16.08
C ILE A 163 1.55 10.96 -15.89
N VAL A 164 1.64 10.08 -16.88
CA VAL A 164 2.47 8.86 -16.82
C VAL A 164 3.56 8.94 -17.89
N ASP A 165 4.80 9.04 -17.44
CA ASP A 165 5.98 9.13 -18.29
C ASP A 165 6.93 7.94 -18.03
N GLY A 166 7.59 7.46 -19.08
CA GLY A 166 8.61 6.42 -18.97
C GLY A 166 8.90 5.68 -20.28
N PRO A 167 10.00 4.91 -20.30
CA PRO A 167 10.90 4.65 -19.17
C PRO A 167 11.77 5.86 -18.79
N ILE A 168 11.94 6.06 -17.48
CA ILE A 168 12.70 7.20 -16.92
C ILE A 168 13.65 6.69 -15.85
N THR A 169 14.86 7.23 -15.79
CA THR A 169 15.83 6.91 -14.70
C THR A 169 15.41 7.60 -13.40
N LEU A 170 15.82 7.04 -12.27
CA LEU A 170 15.43 7.57 -10.95
C LEU A 170 15.89 9.01 -10.73
N ASP A 171 17.14 9.32 -11.12
CA ASP A 171 17.71 10.66 -11.00
C ASP A 171 16.91 11.69 -11.79
N PHE A 172 16.49 11.36 -13.03
CA PHE A 172 15.64 12.23 -13.81
C PHE A 172 14.22 12.35 -13.21
N ALA A 173 13.61 11.24 -12.79
CA ALA A 173 12.28 11.25 -12.15
C ALA A 173 12.21 12.18 -10.94
N LEU A 174 13.29 12.29 -10.18
CA LEU A 174 13.40 13.14 -8.99
C LEU A 174 13.90 14.56 -9.29
N SER A 175 14.15 14.90 -10.56
CA SER A 175 14.67 16.20 -10.97
C SER A 175 13.57 17.26 -11.15
N LYS A 176 14.01 18.53 -11.22
CA LYS A 176 13.14 19.66 -11.52
C LYS A 176 12.63 19.60 -12.98
N GLU A 177 13.45 19.08 -13.88
CA GLU A 177 13.14 18.93 -15.32
C GLU A 177 11.96 17.98 -15.51
N ALA A 178 11.88 16.90 -14.73
CA ALA A 178 10.72 16.00 -14.71
C ALA A 178 9.54 16.54 -13.87
N GLY A 179 9.68 17.71 -13.25
CA GLY A 179 8.66 18.32 -12.40
C GLY A 179 8.50 17.61 -11.06
N PHE A 180 9.52 16.88 -10.60
CA PHE A 180 9.52 16.13 -9.35
C PHE A 180 8.36 15.13 -9.27
N SER A 181 8.58 13.89 -9.69
CA SER A 181 7.55 12.85 -9.72
C SER A 181 6.94 12.60 -8.33
N ASP A 182 5.63 12.38 -8.32
CA ASP A 182 4.88 12.04 -7.11
C ASP A 182 4.84 10.53 -6.90
N VAL A 183 4.83 9.75 -8.00
CA VAL A 183 4.70 8.29 -8.02
C VAL A 183 5.86 7.68 -8.80
N LEU A 184 6.50 6.68 -8.22
CA LEU A 184 7.57 5.89 -8.83
C LEU A 184 7.08 4.45 -8.99
N ILE A 185 6.89 4.00 -10.23
CA ILE A 185 6.59 2.60 -10.55
C ILE A 185 7.89 1.90 -10.86
N VAL A 186 8.25 0.95 -10.03
CA VAL A 186 9.51 0.21 -10.14
C VAL A 186 9.40 -0.95 -11.14
N PRO A 187 10.53 -1.37 -11.74
CA PRO A 187 10.53 -2.45 -12.73
C PRO A 187 10.10 -3.81 -12.16
N HIS A 188 10.46 -4.11 -10.92
CA HIS A 188 10.16 -5.36 -10.22
C HIS A 188 10.29 -5.17 -8.69
N ILE A 189 9.81 -6.15 -7.93
CA ILE A 189 9.62 -6.08 -6.47
C ILE A 189 10.89 -5.73 -5.70
N GLU A 190 12.05 -6.27 -6.09
CA GLU A 190 13.32 -6.03 -5.40
C GLU A 190 13.73 -4.56 -5.48
N ALA A 191 13.55 -3.93 -6.65
CA ALA A 191 13.86 -2.50 -6.82
C ALA A 191 13.01 -1.64 -5.88
N GLY A 192 11.71 -1.90 -5.78
CA GLY A 192 10.81 -1.19 -4.88
C GLY A 192 11.13 -1.43 -3.41
N ASN A 193 11.38 -2.68 -3.04
CA ASN A 193 11.72 -3.04 -1.67
C ASN A 193 13.04 -2.39 -1.21
N ILE A 194 14.07 -2.47 -2.05
CA ILE A 194 15.40 -1.87 -1.76
C ILE A 194 15.26 -0.35 -1.65
N LEU A 195 14.60 0.31 -2.62
CA LEU A 195 14.42 1.76 -2.63
C LEU A 195 13.65 2.23 -1.39
N SER A 196 12.51 1.61 -1.08
CA SER A 196 11.71 1.94 0.10
C SER A 196 12.52 1.82 1.39
N LYS A 197 13.28 0.74 1.55
CA LYS A 197 14.13 0.55 2.73
C LYS A 197 15.31 1.53 2.77
N ALA A 198 15.92 1.84 1.63
CA ALA A 198 17.00 2.82 1.55
C ALA A 198 16.53 4.21 2.01
N LEU A 199 15.33 4.63 1.61
CA LEU A 199 14.74 5.90 2.04
C LEU A 199 14.51 5.95 3.56
N VAL A 200 14.07 4.86 4.16
CA VAL A 200 13.84 4.80 5.62
C VAL A 200 15.16 4.72 6.39
N TYR A 201 16.05 3.78 6.02
CA TYR A 201 17.24 3.49 6.84
C TYR A 201 18.41 4.45 6.59
N PHE A 202 18.58 4.93 5.35
CA PHE A 202 19.72 5.80 5.01
C PHE A 202 19.35 7.29 4.98
N SER A 203 18.12 7.61 4.59
CA SER A 203 17.67 9.00 4.48
C SER A 203 16.82 9.45 5.69
N HIS A 204 16.67 8.60 6.70
CA HIS A 204 15.82 8.86 7.87
C HIS A 204 14.39 9.30 7.49
N GLY A 205 13.91 8.80 6.36
CA GLY A 205 12.56 9.07 5.88
C GLY A 205 11.52 8.28 6.67
N LYS A 206 10.29 8.79 6.67
CA LYS A 206 9.13 8.09 7.22
C LYS A 206 8.43 7.31 6.11
N ALA A 207 7.74 6.24 6.48
CA ALA A 207 7.01 5.42 5.54
C ALA A 207 5.61 5.06 6.05
N ALA A 208 4.65 5.01 5.13
CA ALA A 208 3.34 4.38 5.32
C ALA A 208 3.14 3.35 4.22
N ILE A 209 2.56 2.19 4.54
CA ILE A 209 2.45 1.07 3.59
C ILE A 209 1.02 0.55 3.60
N VAL A 210 0.44 0.40 2.40
CA VAL A 210 -0.87 -0.19 2.18
C VAL A 210 -0.83 -1.14 0.99
N VAL A 211 -1.69 -2.14 0.99
CA VAL A 211 -2.01 -2.92 -0.21
C VAL A 211 -3.33 -2.39 -0.76
N ALA A 212 -3.28 -1.93 -2.01
CA ALA A 212 -4.42 -1.41 -2.77
C ALA A 212 -4.85 -2.40 -3.87
N GLY A 213 -6.00 -2.15 -4.50
CA GLY A 213 -6.56 -3.02 -5.53
C GLY A 213 -7.69 -3.93 -5.04
N SER A 214 -8.13 -3.77 -3.80
CA SER A 214 -9.30 -4.43 -3.22
C SER A 214 -10.35 -3.42 -2.78
N ARG A 215 -11.54 -3.91 -2.39
CA ARG A 215 -12.64 -3.06 -1.89
C ARG A 215 -12.27 -2.27 -0.63
N VAL A 216 -11.40 -2.82 0.20
CA VAL A 216 -10.90 -2.19 1.43
C VAL A 216 -9.38 -2.17 1.42
N PRO A 217 -8.72 -1.12 1.94
CA PRO A 217 -7.28 -1.09 2.09
C PRO A 217 -6.81 -2.14 3.09
N ILE A 218 -5.67 -2.79 2.79
CA ILE A 218 -5.05 -3.77 3.68
C ILE A 218 -3.70 -3.24 4.14
N ILE A 219 -3.49 -3.21 5.45
CA ILE A 219 -2.21 -2.79 6.03
C ILE A 219 -1.36 -4.04 6.32
N LEU A 220 -0.29 -4.19 5.55
CA LEU A 220 0.67 -5.31 5.65
C LEU A 220 2.07 -4.78 5.96
N THR A 221 2.27 -4.25 7.16
CA THR A 221 3.60 -3.81 7.60
C THR A 221 4.53 -4.99 7.85
N SER A 222 5.83 -4.77 7.65
CA SER A 222 6.87 -5.75 7.98
C SER A 222 6.99 -5.91 9.51
N ARG A 223 7.49 -7.05 9.96
CA ARG A 223 7.82 -7.25 11.38
C ARG A 223 8.91 -6.31 11.89
N ALA A 224 9.80 -5.89 10.97
CA ALA A 224 10.89 -4.95 11.24
C ALA A 224 10.46 -3.48 11.25
N ASP A 225 9.22 -3.18 10.81
CA ASP A 225 8.73 -1.80 10.79
C ASP A 225 8.40 -1.32 12.21
N GLY A 226 8.84 -0.09 12.51
CA GLY A 226 8.62 0.55 13.78
C GLY A 226 7.16 1.00 14.00
N GLU A 227 6.91 1.51 15.19
CA GLU A 227 5.57 2.00 15.59
C GLU A 227 5.09 3.14 14.71
N GLU A 228 5.97 4.07 14.37
CA GLU A 228 5.65 5.23 13.52
C GLU A 228 5.17 4.75 12.13
N THR A 229 5.86 3.81 11.49
CA THR A 229 5.44 3.26 10.20
C THR A 229 4.06 2.59 10.28
N ARG A 230 3.80 1.85 11.36
CA ARG A 230 2.48 1.22 11.58
C ARG A 230 1.39 2.25 11.75
N PHE A 231 1.64 3.27 12.57
CA PHE A 231 0.70 4.37 12.81
C PHE A 231 0.41 5.14 11.51
N LEU A 232 1.43 5.54 10.77
CA LEU A 232 1.28 6.22 9.48
C LEU A 232 0.54 5.35 8.44
N SER A 233 0.76 4.03 8.47
CA SER A 233 0.02 3.11 7.59
C SER A 233 -1.47 3.04 7.93
N ILE A 234 -1.83 3.13 9.22
CA ILE A 234 -3.23 3.24 9.65
C ILE A 234 -3.84 4.54 9.14
N LEU A 235 -3.15 5.67 9.28
CA LEU A 235 -3.61 6.96 8.75
C LEU A 235 -3.82 6.92 7.24
N LEU A 236 -2.89 6.33 6.51
CA LEU A 236 -3.02 6.13 5.05
C LEU A 236 -4.23 5.26 4.72
N GLY A 237 -4.45 4.17 5.46
CA GLY A 237 -5.63 3.31 5.32
C GLY A 237 -6.94 4.09 5.53
N VAL A 238 -7.00 4.98 6.52
CA VAL A 238 -8.17 5.85 6.78
C VAL A 238 -8.43 6.77 5.59
N LEU A 239 -7.39 7.45 5.09
CA LEU A 239 -7.52 8.33 3.92
C LEU A 239 -8.05 7.58 2.70
N ILE A 240 -7.56 6.37 2.46
CA ILE A 240 -8.00 5.53 1.34
C ILE A 240 -9.44 5.07 1.53
N ALA A 241 -9.81 4.59 2.71
CA ALA A 241 -11.16 4.13 2.99
C ALA A 241 -12.20 5.25 2.82
N GLN A 242 -11.89 6.47 3.28
CA GLN A 242 -12.77 7.64 3.14
C GLN A 242 -12.94 8.08 1.66
N ASN A 243 -11.91 7.94 0.83
CA ASN A 243 -11.97 8.30 -0.59
C ASN A 243 -12.55 7.18 -1.46
N GLY A 244 -12.40 5.90 -1.08
CA GLY A 244 -13.01 4.76 -1.76
C GLY A 244 -14.53 4.76 -1.69
N VAL A 245 -15.10 5.26 -0.60
CA VAL A 245 -16.56 5.45 -0.45
C VAL A 245 -17.09 6.53 -1.40
N ARG A 246 -16.27 7.54 -1.75
CA ARG A 246 -16.68 8.63 -2.65
C ARG A 246 -16.63 8.28 -4.15
N SER A 247 -15.87 7.26 -4.53
CA SER A 247 -15.76 6.84 -5.95
C SER A 247 -16.83 5.83 -6.38
N ASN A 248 -17.71 5.41 -5.49
CA ASN A 248 -18.84 4.50 -5.77
C ASN A 248 -20.20 5.22 -5.76
N VAL A 249 -20.23 6.56 -5.84
CA VAL A 249 -21.45 7.37 -5.96
C VAL A 249 -21.49 8.07 -7.32
#